data_de4d4a00751b5e766c7bb21d4afce50f
#
_entry.id   de4d4a00751b5e766c7bb21d4afce50f
#
_cell.length_a   1.000
_cell.length_b   1.000
_cell.length_c   1.000
_cell.angle_alpha   90.00
_cell.angle_beta   90.00
_cell.angle_gamma   90.00
#
_symmetry.space_group_name_H-M   'P 1'
#
loop_
_entity.id
_entity.type
_entity.pdbx_description
1 polymer ?
#
loop_
_entity_poly.entity_id
_entity_poly.type
_entity_poly.pdbx_seq_one_letter_code
_entity_poly.pdbx_strand_id
1 'polypeptide(L)'
;MSKPTLAVIGSGIAGLSAAWLLRNQYQVTLFERHARPGMGAYAVSAGTNQRTGKAVTIDIPLRVITSGYYNELFNLYKTLGVEIERTDHSGAFFTHTGGDIFHYKTYTIGERRFAFLNSPKRLSKHNISQGMAAIKFFAEIKKVDLSNVGNLTFGEFLQQWPHSKANFIDNVLMPMLSTICTCDYDSVKQYPASIIIGYLACGVAKDGVWKATHGVADIVQRITQGYQVEANCDIQNIKIDDTENSPIQVIFNRHQQTEKQSFDHIVIATQPQHAAPLIEAAAPEIVQHFKHIKYAKSSMVVHRDDSIYPRPWQDLSPVCYSINPSLQRPMATVCLNKSMPTVKDCLPIFQTWHPTTTIAADKTLADVTFERPVINFDTLKHIESIKQSMLKANNRVWFCGSYLGEGIPLLEAGVQSALFVANQLGAYKPW
;
A
#
# COMPACT_ATOMS: atom_id res chain seq x y z
N MET A 1 -5.39 33.04 -22.05
CA MET A 1 -6.52 32.09 -21.86
C MET A 1 -6.46 31.61 -20.43
N SER A 2 -7.60 31.49 -19.76
CA SER A 2 -7.68 30.87 -18.43
C SER A 2 -7.34 29.38 -18.56
N LYS A 3 -6.68 28.78 -17.51
CA LYS A 3 -6.42 27.34 -17.50
C LYS A 3 -7.75 26.57 -17.48
N PRO A 4 -7.86 25.42 -18.19
CA PRO A 4 -9.02 24.55 -18.05
C PRO A 4 -9.18 24.06 -16.59
N THR A 5 -10.42 23.81 -16.18
CA THR A 5 -10.79 23.36 -14.85
C THR A 5 -10.72 21.82 -14.75
N LEU A 6 -10.27 21.31 -13.61
CA LEU A 6 -10.15 19.88 -13.39
C LEU A 6 -10.57 19.51 -11.97
N ALA A 7 -11.54 18.59 -11.86
CA ALA A 7 -11.90 17.97 -10.58
C ALA A 7 -11.07 16.71 -10.33
N VAL A 8 -10.59 16.52 -9.11
CA VAL A 8 -10.01 15.25 -8.65
C VAL A 8 -10.83 14.73 -7.47
N ILE A 9 -11.35 13.50 -7.56
CA ILE A 9 -12.23 12.91 -6.55
C ILE A 9 -11.46 11.89 -5.74
N GLY A 10 -11.19 12.22 -4.47
CA GLY A 10 -10.51 11.37 -3.51
C GLY A 10 -9.05 11.74 -3.29
N SER A 11 -8.63 11.78 -2.02
CA SER A 11 -7.30 12.18 -1.54
C SER A 11 -6.41 10.98 -1.18
N GLY A 12 -6.57 9.83 -1.83
CA GLY A 12 -5.58 8.77 -1.83
C GLY A 12 -4.28 9.22 -2.48
N ILE A 13 -3.19 8.43 -2.36
CA ILE A 13 -1.90 8.80 -2.99
C ILE A 13 -2.04 9.07 -4.49
N ALA A 14 -2.90 8.32 -5.19
CA ALA A 14 -3.13 8.53 -6.62
C ALA A 14 -3.79 9.89 -6.91
N GLY A 15 -4.86 10.25 -6.18
CA GLY A 15 -5.54 11.53 -6.36
C GLY A 15 -4.67 12.72 -5.99
N LEU A 16 -3.97 12.66 -4.86
CA LEU A 16 -3.01 13.69 -4.46
C LEU A 16 -1.89 13.87 -5.49
N SER A 17 -1.34 12.77 -6.00
CA SER A 17 -0.31 12.81 -7.05
C SER A 17 -0.84 13.39 -8.35
N ALA A 18 -2.04 12.98 -8.80
CA ALA A 18 -2.65 13.51 -10.02
C ALA A 18 -2.92 15.03 -9.89
N ALA A 19 -3.53 15.46 -8.78
CA ALA A 19 -3.78 16.86 -8.50
C ALA A 19 -2.49 17.71 -8.52
N TRP A 20 -1.46 17.21 -7.84
CA TRP A 20 -0.17 17.90 -7.77
C TRP A 20 0.54 17.97 -9.13
N LEU A 21 0.53 16.90 -9.90
CA LEU A 21 1.15 16.86 -11.24
C LEU A 21 0.45 17.81 -12.22
N LEU A 22 -0.88 17.92 -12.14
CA LEU A 22 -1.70 18.70 -13.06
C LEU A 22 -1.86 20.18 -12.68
N ARG A 23 -1.47 20.60 -11.47
CA ARG A 23 -1.70 21.96 -10.92
C ARG A 23 -1.16 23.12 -11.76
N ASN A 24 -0.14 22.85 -12.57
CA ASN A 24 0.47 23.89 -13.40
C ASN A 24 -0.27 24.11 -14.73
N GLN A 25 -0.93 23.06 -15.28
CA GLN A 25 -1.68 23.10 -16.52
C GLN A 25 -3.17 23.39 -16.30
N TYR A 26 -3.71 22.95 -15.17
CA TYR A 26 -5.15 23.04 -14.87
C TYR A 26 -5.40 23.88 -13.61
N GLN A 27 -6.60 24.45 -13.52
CA GLN A 27 -7.16 24.92 -12.27
C GLN A 27 -7.79 23.72 -11.55
N VAL A 28 -7.01 23.10 -10.65
CA VAL A 28 -7.37 21.85 -9.99
C VAL A 28 -8.16 22.11 -8.71
N THR A 29 -9.27 21.38 -8.53
CA THR A 29 -10.00 21.23 -7.28
C THR A 29 -10.04 19.77 -6.87
N LEU A 30 -9.44 19.43 -5.72
CA LEU A 30 -9.49 18.09 -5.15
C LEU A 30 -10.61 18.02 -4.10
N PHE A 31 -11.50 17.05 -4.25
CA PHE A 31 -12.59 16.76 -3.33
C PHE A 31 -12.28 15.60 -2.41
N GLU A 32 -12.46 15.79 -1.11
CA GLU A 32 -12.30 14.76 -0.09
C GLU A 32 -13.54 14.71 0.81
N ARG A 33 -14.07 13.50 1.05
CA ARG A 33 -15.25 13.30 1.90
C ARG A 33 -14.98 13.49 3.40
N HIS A 34 -13.74 13.24 3.83
CA HIS A 34 -13.33 13.44 5.22
C HIS A 34 -12.92 14.89 5.48
N ALA A 35 -12.80 15.25 6.75
CA ALA A 35 -12.40 16.60 7.18
C ALA A 35 -10.97 16.97 6.76
N ARG A 36 -10.15 16.01 6.40
CA ARG A 36 -8.76 16.22 5.95
C ARG A 36 -8.37 15.20 4.89
N PRO A 37 -7.64 15.60 3.86
CA PRO A 37 -6.97 14.62 2.98
C PRO A 37 -5.95 13.83 3.80
N GLY A 38 -5.83 12.52 3.54
CA GLY A 38 -5.03 11.68 4.43
C GLY A 38 -4.40 10.44 3.80
N MET A 39 -4.36 10.33 2.47
CA MET A 39 -3.81 9.15 1.79
C MET A 39 -4.44 7.82 2.27
N GLY A 40 -5.66 7.84 2.81
CA GLY A 40 -6.28 6.68 3.42
C GLY A 40 -5.54 6.18 4.67
N ALA A 41 -4.81 7.06 5.37
CA ALA A 41 -4.16 6.76 6.63
C ALA A 41 -4.94 7.41 7.79
N TYR A 42 -4.82 6.78 8.96
CA TYR A 42 -5.30 7.32 10.22
C TYR A 42 -4.09 7.72 11.07
N ALA A 43 -4.25 8.67 11.97
CA ALA A 43 -3.22 9.08 12.90
C ALA A 43 -3.66 8.74 14.33
N VAL A 44 -2.79 8.05 15.08
CA VAL A 44 -3.05 7.66 16.47
C VAL A 44 -1.95 8.20 17.36
N SER A 45 -2.31 8.68 18.54
CA SER A 45 -1.34 9.10 19.55
C SER A 45 -0.57 7.90 20.09
N ALA A 46 0.74 7.93 19.94
CA ALA A 46 1.66 7.01 20.59
C ALA A 46 1.95 7.40 22.06
N GLY A 47 1.38 8.49 22.52
CA GLY A 47 1.68 9.09 23.82
C GLY A 47 2.89 10.00 23.77
N THR A 48 3.61 10.10 24.88
CA THR A 48 4.79 10.97 25.02
C THR A 48 6.06 10.13 24.97
N ASN A 49 7.03 10.57 24.19
CA ASN A 49 8.38 10.02 24.22
C ASN A 49 9.02 10.35 25.58
N GLN A 50 9.34 9.34 26.36
CA GLN A 50 9.80 9.48 27.74
C GLN A 50 11.15 10.21 27.85
N ARG A 51 11.98 10.17 26.79
CA ARG A 51 13.28 10.82 26.80
C ARG A 51 13.20 12.30 26.41
N THR A 52 12.32 12.65 25.46
CA THR A 52 12.26 14.01 24.88
C THR A 52 11.09 14.84 25.40
N GLY A 53 10.13 14.24 26.10
CA GLY A 53 8.89 14.88 26.55
C GLY A 53 7.91 15.26 25.42
N LYS A 54 8.21 14.94 24.16
CA LYS A 54 7.38 15.31 23.00
C LYS A 54 6.26 14.29 22.77
N ALA A 55 5.09 14.79 22.41
CA ALA A 55 4.00 13.95 21.92
C ALA A 55 4.40 13.30 20.58
N VAL A 56 4.06 12.02 20.41
CA VAL A 56 4.34 11.24 19.20
C VAL A 56 3.04 10.73 18.63
N THR A 57 2.91 10.90 17.32
CA THR A 57 1.80 10.36 16.53
C THR A 57 2.35 9.31 15.55
N ILE A 58 1.58 8.27 15.31
CA ILE A 58 1.91 7.20 14.35
C ILE A 58 0.82 7.10 13.29
N ASP A 59 1.24 6.79 12.06
CA ASP A 59 0.32 6.53 10.96
C ASP A 59 -0.17 5.07 11.00
N ILE A 60 -1.42 4.89 10.64
CA ILE A 60 -2.06 3.58 10.52
C ILE A 60 -2.54 3.39 9.07
N PRO A 61 -2.10 2.38 8.36
CA PRO A 61 -0.99 1.47 8.70
C PRO A 61 0.37 2.17 8.62
N LEU A 62 1.39 1.58 9.24
CA LEU A 62 2.77 2.02 9.02
C LEU A 62 3.09 1.99 7.52
N ARG A 63 3.39 3.16 6.94
CA ARG A 63 3.69 3.33 5.52
C ARG A 63 5.19 3.18 5.29
N VAL A 64 5.60 2.01 4.81
CA VAL A 64 7.01 1.73 4.51
C VAL A 64 7.22 1.56 3.02
N ILE A 65 8.41 1.93 2.57
CA ILE A 65 8.82 1.92 1.17
C ILE A 65 10.24 1.37 1.04
N THR A 66 10.58 0.85 -0.13
CA THR A 66 11.90 0.32 -0.46
C THR A 66 12.38 0.93 -1.77
N SER A 67 13.65 1.33 -1.86
CA SER A 67 14.22 2.00 -3.03
C SER A 67 14.19 1.18 -4.32
N GLY A 68 14.18 -0.15 -4.21
CA GLY A 68 14.18 -1.02 -5.38
C GLY A 68 12.82 -1.17 -6.06
N TYR A 69 11.72 -0.92 -5.35
CA TYR A 69 10.36 -1.11 -5.86
C TYR A 69 9.59 0.20 -6.02
N TYR A 70 9.71 1.13 -5.09
CA TYR A 70 8.92 2.36 -5.03
C TYR A 70 9.61 3.53 -5.75
N ASN A 71 10.01 3.35 -7.02
CA ASN A 71 10.85 4.30 -7.75
C ASN A 71 10.17 5.66 -7.97
N GLU A 72 8.92 5.67 -8.43
CA GLU A 72 8.18 6.91 -8.71
C GLU A 72 7.79 7.60 -7.40
N LEU A 73 7.41 6.84 -6.36
CA LEU A 73 7.10 7.39 -5.06
C LEU A 73 8.33 8.02 -4.37
N PHE A 74 9.50 7.39 -4.46
CA PHE A 74 10.74 7.99 -3.95
C PHE A 74 11.08 9.30 -4.65
N ASN A 75 10.94 9.34 -5.98
CA ASN A 75 11.18 10.54 -6.76
C ASN A 75 10.16 11.64 -6.41
N LEU A 76 8.88 11.29 -6.25
CA LEU A 76 7.85 12.21 -5.77
C LEU A 76 8.21 12.79 -4.40
N TYR A 77 8.58 11.93 -3.43
CA TYR A 77 8.96 12.38 -2.09
C TYR A 77 10.18 13.30 -2.12
N LYS A 78 11.20 12.94 -2.90
CA LYS A 78 12.38 13.78 -3.11
C LYS A 78 12.02 15.16 -3.68
N THR A 79 11.13 15.20 -4.68
CA THR A 79 10.70 16.46 -5.31
C THR A 79 9.86 17.32 -4.36
N LEU A 80 9.07 16.69 -3.49
CA LEU A 80 8.29 17.36 -2.45
C LEU A 80 9.16 17.79 -1.23
N GLY A 81 10.44 17.38 -1.17
CA GLY A 81 11.30 17.61 -0.01
C GLY A 81 10.89 16.81 1.23
N VAL A 82 10.22 15.66 1.05
CA VAL A 82 9.83 14.78 2.17
C VAL A 82 11.07 14.09 2.72
N GLU A 83 11.33 14.29 4.01
CA GLU A 83 12.39 13.57 4.71
C GLU A 83 12.00 12.12 4.97
N ILE A 84 12.93 11.20 4.76
CA ILE A 84 12.74 9.77 5.01
C ILE A 84 13.76 9.26 6.01
N GLU A 85 13.33 8.34 6.88
CA GLU A 85 14.17 7.64 7.84
C GLU A 85 14.12 6.13 7.66
N ARG A 86 15.22 5.45 8.03
CA ARG A 86 15.28 3.99 8.00
C ARG A 86 14.48 3.38 9.15
N THR A 87 13.81 2.27 8.83
CA THR A 87 13.09 1.44 9.79
C THR A 87 13.75 0.05 9.88
N ASP A 88 13.60 -0.63 11.02
CA ASP A 88 14.05 -2.02 11.17
C ASP A 88 12.86 -2.96 10.90
N HIS A 89 13.03 -3.85 9.93
CA HIS A 89 12.08 -4.90 9.57
C HIS A 89 12.71 -6.29 9.72
N SER A 90 13.64 -6.45 10.67
CA SER A 90 14.09 -7.76 11.12
C SER A 90 12.90 -8.60 11.57
N GLY A 91 12.85 -9.86 11.15
CA GLY A 91 11.67 -10.69 11.25
C GLY A 91 11.82 -11.93 12.10
N ALA A 92 10.72 -12.36 12.69
CA ALA A 92 10.57 -13.64 13.39
C ALA A 92 9.30 -14.35 12.92
N PHE A 93 9.41 -15.65 12.70
CA PHE A 93 8.32 -16.54 12.33
C PHE A 93 8.21 -17.62 13.38
N PHE A 94 7.02 -17.84 13.89
CA PHE A 94 6.74 -18.86 14.90
C PHE A 94 5.36 -19.48 14.68
N THR A 95 5.15 -20.66 15.19
CA THR A 95 3.84 -21.29 15.18
C THR A 95 2.89 -20.51 16.11
N HIS A 96 1.59 -20.64 15.91
CA HIS A 96 0.58 -20.06 16.80
C HIS A 96 0.70 -20.52 18.27
N THR A 97 1.39 -21.64 18.51
CA THR A 97 1.72 -22.16 19.86
C THR A 97 3.06 -21.66 20.41
N GLY A 98 3.76 -20.77 19.68
CA GLY A 98 5.01 -20.14 20.11
C GLY A 98 6.30 -20.88 19.72
N GLY A 99 6.23 -21.99 18.98
CA GLY A 99 7.39 -22.69 18.47
C GLY A 99 8.16 -21.88 17.43
N ASP A 100 9.48 -21.77 17.55
CA ASP A 100 10.32 -21.03 16.60
C ASP A 100 10.38 -21.72 15.23
N ILE A 101 10.14 -20.97 14.17
CA ILE A 101 10.26 -21.40 12.77
C ILE A 101 11.52 -20.81 12.15
N PHE A 102 11.59 -19.48 12.10
CA PHE A 102 12.70 -18.76 11.47
C PHE A 102 12.86 -17.37 12.06
N HIS A 103 14.11 -16.92 12.18
CA HIS A 103 14.45 -15.57 12.64
C HIS A 103 15.58 -15.00 11.79
N TYR A 104 15.43 -13.77 11.37
CA TYR A 104 16.52 -13.01 10.77
C TYR A 104 16.64 -11.63 11.37
N LYS A 105 17.85 -11.12 11.39
CA LYS A 105 18.15 -9.73 11.72
C LYS A 105 18.90 -9.10 10.56
N THR A 106 18.53 -7.86 10.25
CA THR A 106 19.23 -7.09 9.23
C THR A 106 20.35 -6.30 9.87
N TYR A 107 21.56 -6.51 9.36
CA TYR A 107 22.75 -5.79 9.77
C TYR A 107 23.18 -4.83 8.67
N THR A 108 23.71 -3.67 9.06
CA THR A 108 24.26 -2.68 8.14
C THR A 108 25.74 -2.51 8.46
N ILE A 109 26.60 -2.70 7.46
CA ILE A 109 28.05 -2.43 7.54
C ILE A 109 28.38 -1.49 6.39
N GLY A 110 28.70 -0.24 6.72
CA GLY A 110 28.79 0.85 5.73
C GLY A 110 27.47 1.01 5.00
N GLU A 111 27.48 0.99 3.66
CA GLU A 111 26.28 1.06 2.82
C GLU A 111 25.62 -0.31 2.55
N ARG A 112 26.29 -1.40 2.88
CA ARG A 112 25.80 -2.76 2.59
C ARG A 112 24.91 -3.26 3.71
N ARG A 113 23.78 -3.86 3.33
CA ARG A 113 22.87 -4.56 4.24
C ARG A 113 22.81 -6.04 3.91
N PHE A 114 22.74 -6.85 4.93
CA PHE A 114 22.55 -8.30 4.81
C PHE A 114 21.70 -8.80 5.97
N ALA A 115 20.84 -9.74 5.66
CA ALA A 115 20.09 -10.46 6.66
C ALA A 115 20.95 -11.62 7.19
N PHE A 116 21.02 -11.77 8.49
CA PHE A 116 21.71 -12.85 9.15
C PHE A 116 20.85 -13.44 10.27
N LEU A 117 21.19 -14.64 10.73
CA LEU A 117 20.51 -15.27 11.86
C LEU A 117 20.66 -14.42 13.13
N ASN A 118 19.56 -14.19 13.82
CA ASN A 118 19.44 -13.16 14.85
C ASN A 118 20.31 -13.39 16.10
N SER A 119 20.64 -14.66 16.45
CA SER A 119 21.37 -14.97 17.69
C SER A 119 22.00 -16.36 17.63
N PRO A 120 23.22 -16.55 18.18
CA PRO A 120 23.80 -17.86 18.36
C PRO A 120 22.90 -18.82 19.16
N LYS A 121 22.11 -18.31 20.10
CA LYS A 121 21.17 -19.12 20.90
C LYS A 121 20.01 -19.69 20.07
N ARG A 122 19.76 -19.15 18.86
CA ARG A 122 18.69 -19.58 17.93
C ARG A 122 19.23 -20.37 16.73
N LEU A 123 20.47 -20.79 16.75
CA LEU A 123 21.09 -21.64 15.73
C LEU A 123 20.62 -23.09 15.88
N SER A 124 19.37 -23.35 15.47
CA SER A 124 18.88 -24.73 15.29
C SER A 124 19.15 -25.20 13.86
N LYS A 125 19.27 -26.53 13.65
CA LYS A 125 19.37 -27.11 12.29
C LYS A 125 18.23 -26.66 11.38
N HIS A 126 17.02 -26.52 11.95
CA HIS A 126 15.82 -26.05 11.25
C HIS A 126 15.97 -24.59 10.80
N ASN A 127 16.38 -23.69 11.69
CA ASN A 127 16.53 -22.26 11.39
C ASN A 127 17.65 -22.03 10.33
N ILE A 128 18.75 -22.76 10.40
CA ILE A 128 19.81 -22.74 9.39
C ILE A 128 19.28 -23.21 8.03
N SER A 129 18.52 -24.31 8.00
CA SER A 129 17.92 -24.83 6.77
C SER A 129 16.98 -23.82 6.12
N GLN A 130 16.13 -23.13 6.90
CA GLN A 130 15.26 -22.07 6.40
C GLN A 130 16.05 -20.87 5.86
N GLY A 131 17.11 -20.47 6.57
CA GLY A 131 18.00 -19.39 6.11
C GLY A 131 18.69 -19.71 4.79
N MET A 132 19.19 -20.93 4.64
CA MET A 132 19.80 -21.39 3.38
C MET A 132 18.78 -21.47 2.23
N ALA A 133 17.56 -21.95 2.52
CA ALA A 133 16.47 -21.94 1.54
C ALA A 133 16.12 -20.53 1.10
N ALA A 134 16.01 -19.58 2.05
CA ALA A 134 15.77 -18.17 1.75
C ALA A 134 16.88 -17.56 0.87
N ILE A 135 18.16 -17.74 1.25
CA ILE A 135 19.30 -17.23 0.48
C ILE A 135 19.27 -17.76 -0.95
N LYS A 136 19.09 -19.07 -1.11
CA LYS A 136 19.02 -19.70 -2.43
C LYS A 136 17.82 -19.18 -3.22
N PHE A 137 16.63 -19.11 -2.60
CA PHE A 137 15.44 -18.59 -3.24
C PHE A 137 15.64 -17.17 -3.77
N PHE A 138 16.09 -16.23 -2.92
CA PHE A 138 16.31 -14.85 -3.32
C PHE A 138 17.47 -14.63 -4.28
N ALA A 139 18.45 -15.52 -4.31
CA ALA A 139 19.53 -15.50 -5.30
C ALA A 139 19.04 -15.94 -6.69
N GLU A 140 18.20 -16.97 -6.73
CA GLU A 140 17.72 -17.55 -8.00
C GLU A 140 16.53 -16.77 -8.59
N ILE A 141 15.63 -16.25 -7.74
CA ILE A 141 14.44 -15.51 -8.22
C ILE A 141 14.83 -14.27 -9.05
N LYS A 142 15.96 -13.63 -8.74
CA LYS A 142 16.49 -12.47 -9.47
C LYS A 142 16.99 -12.81 -10.87
N LYS A 143 17.23 -14.08 -11.17
CA LYS A 143 17.71 -14.57 -12.48
C LYS A 143 16.55 -14.97 -13.38
N VAL A 144 15.32 -14.98 -12.85
CA VAL A 144 14.13 -15.36 -13.63
C VAL A 144 13.87 -14.29 -14.67
N ASP A 145 13.87 -14.70 -15.92
CA ASP A 145 13.43 -13.84 -17.02
C ASP A 145 11.90 -13.76 -17.04
N LEU A 146 11.38 -12.58 -16.70
CA LEU A 146 9.94 -12.35 -16.61
C LEU A 146 9.21 -12.55 -17.94
N SER A 147 9.91 -12.39 -19.09
CA SER A 147 9.33 -12.63 -20.41
C SER A 147 9.00 -14.10 -20.66
N ASN A 148 9.71 -15.01 -19.98
CA ASN A 148 9.52 -16.45 -20.10
C ASN A 148 8.54 -17.02 -19.06
N VAL A 149 8.04 -16.21 -18.11
CA VAL A 149 7.08 -16.67 -17.10
C VAL A 149 5.69 -16.91 -17.70
N GLY A 150 5.37 -16.23 -18.81
CA GLY A 150 4.09 -16.39 -19.51
C GLY A 150 2.88 -16.06 -18.64
N ASN A 151 1.82 -16.85 -18.82
CA ASN A 151 0.55 -16.68 -18.11
C ASN A 151 0.45 -17.58 -16.86
N LEU A 152 1.57 -17.92 -16.21
CA LEU A 152 1.54 -18.69 -14.98
C LEU A 152 1.05 -17.82 -13.81
N THR A 153 0.19 -18.40 -12.99
CA THR A 153 -0.06 -17.88 -11.65
C THR A 153 1.16 -18.11 -10.76
N PHE A 154 1.28 -17.35 -9.69
CA PHE A 154 2.41 -17.54 -8.76
C PHE A 154 2.39 -18.92 -8.10
N GLY A 155 1.20 -19.49 -7.85
CA GLY A 155 1.07 -20.87 -7.36
C GLY A 155 1.61 -21.90 -8.34
N GLU A 156 1.23 -21.81 -9.63
CA GLU A 156 1.74 -22.69 -10.69
C GLU A 156 3.24 -22.55 -10.89
N PHE A 157 3.75 -21.32 -10.87
CA PHE A 157 5.19 -21.06 -10.93
C PHE A 157 5.92 -21.76 -9.77
N LEU A 158 5.45 -21.64 -8.54
CA LEU A 158 6.07 -22.28 -7.38
C LEU A 158 6.06 -23.81 -7.49
N GLN A 159 5.05 -24.42 -8.06
CA GLN A 159 4.98 -25.88 -8.27
C GLN A 159 6.03 -26.38 -9.27
N GLN A 160 6.31 -25.58 -10.31
CA GLN A 160 7.24 -25.95 -11.37
C GLN A 160 8.69 -25.54 -11.07
N TRP A 161 8.91 -24.61 -10.13
CA TRP A 161 10.23 -24.04 -9.90
C TRP A 161 11.06 -24.88 -8.92
N PRO A 162 12.26 -25.39 -9.33
CA PRO A 162 13.02 -26.37 -8.55
C PRO A 162 13.61 -25.80 -7.24
N HIS A 163 13.57 -24.49 -7.06
CA HIS A 163 14.05 -23.81 -5.85
C HIS A 163 12.96 -23.55 -4.81
N SER A 164 11.73 -23.96 -5.08
CA SER A 164 10.59 -23.89 -4.14
C SER A 164 10.72 -24.97 -3.08
N LYS A 165 11.25 -24.62 -1.91
CA LYS A 165 11.29 -25.51 -0.73
C LYS A 165 10.02 -25.31 0.08
N ALA A 166 9.17 -26.33 0.16
CA ALA A 166 7.83 -26.24 0.79
C ALA A 166 7.88 -25.58 2.18
N ASN A 167 8.75 -26.03 3.07
CA ASN A 167 8.87 -25.45 4.41
C ASN A 167 9.21 -23.94 4.39
N PHE A 168 10.03 -23.47 3.46
CA PHE A 168 10.35 -22.05 3.33
C PHE A 168 9.17 -21.29 2.72
N ILE A 169 8.55 -21.85 1.69
CA ILE A 169 7.40 -21.24 1.01
C ILE A 169 6.25 -21.06 2.00
N ASP A 170 5.84 -22.13 2.68
CA ASP A 170 4.64 -22.13 3.51
C ASP A 170 4.83 -21.36 4.83
N ASN A 171 6.02 -21.43 5.42
CA ASN A 171 6.27 -20.88 6.76
C ASN A 171 6.96 -19.51 6.77
N VAL A 172 7.48 -19.03 5.64
CA VAL A 172 8.19 -17.76 5.57
C VAL A 172 7.68 -16.89 4.42
N LEU A 173 7.75 -17.39 3.18
CA LEU A 173 7.45 -16.57 2.00
C LEU A 173 5.97 -16.20 1.91
N MET A 174 5.07 -17.20 2.00
CA MET A 174 3.62 -16.96 1.89
C MET A 174 3.08 -16.06 3.01
N PRO A 175 3.46 -16.21 4.30
CA PRO A 175 3.12 -15.27 5.34
C PRO A 175 3.57 -13.83 5.06
N MET A 176 4.78 -13.63 4.56
CA MET A 176 5.27 -12.31 4.16
C MET A 176 4.43 -11.73 3.01
N LEU A 177 4.23 -12.49 1.94
CA LEU A 177 3.49 -12.03 0.76
C LEU A 177 2.03 -11.75 1.09
N SER A 178 1.36 -12.59 1.88
CA SER A 178 -0.01 -12.35 2.35
C SER A 178 -0.14 -11.01 3.07
N THR A 179 0.82 -10.66 3.91
CA THR A 179 0.85 -9.37 4.62
C THR A 179 1.14 -8.21 3.66
N ILE A 180 2.06 -8.36 2.71
CA ILE A 180 2.41 -7.34 1.72
C ILE A 180 1.24 -7.11 0.76
N CYS A 181 0.66 -8.17 0.19
CA CYS A 181 -0.49 -8.12 -0.71
C CYS A 181 -1.80 -7.81 0.03
N THR A 182 -1.82 -7.94 1.36
CA THR A 182 -3.00 -7.72 2.21
C THR A 182 -4.17 -8.63 1.83
N CYS A 183 -3.88 -9.88 1.45
CA CYS A 183 -4.87 -10.89 1.06
C CYS A 183 -4.47 -12.28 1.59
N ASP A 184 -5.34 -13.27 1.45
CA ASP A 184 -5.08 -14.66 1.87
C ASP A 184 -4.07 -15.36 0.95
N TYR A 185 -3.59 -16.55 1.40
CA TYR A 185 -2.59 -17.32 0.67
C TYR A 185 -3.08 -17.76 -0.71
N ASP A 186 -4.37 -18.12 -0.85
CA ASP A 186 -4.90 -18.56 -2.12
C ASP A 186 -5.01 -17.37 -3.10
N SER A 187 -5.39 -16.21 -2.64
CA SER A 187 -5.34 -14.99 -3.43
C SER A 187 -3.91 -14.66 -3.89
N VAL A 188 -2.90 -14.79 -3.00
CA VAL A 188 -1.48 -14.59 -3.39
C VAL A 188 -1.06 -15.57 -4.48
N LYS A 189 -1.47 -16.84 -4.39
CA LYS A 189 -1.16 -17.85 -5.42
C LYS A 189 -1.79 -17.54 -6.77
N GLN A 190 -2.93 -16.83 -6.80
CA GLN A 190 -3.63 -16.44 -8.03
C GLN A 190 -3.04 -15.19 -8.71
N TYR A 191 -2.14 -14.46 -8.06
CA TYR A 191 -1.43 -13.36 -8.73
C TYR A 191 -0.68 -13.86 -9.97
N PRO A 192 -0.60 -13.09 -11.06
CA PRO A 192 0.35 -13.35 -12.13
C PRO A 192 1.77 -13.49 -11.56
N ALA A 193 2.44 -14.57 -11.90
CA ALA A 193 3.77 -14.87 -11.35
C ALA A 193 4.77 -13.74 -11.63
N SER A 194 4.69 -13.10 -12.79
CA SER A 194 5.54 -11.97 -13.18
C SER A 194 5.45 -10.80 -12.19
N ILE A 195 4.28 -10.52 -11.62
CA ILE A 195 4.07 -9.45 -10.63
C ILE A 195 4.81 -9.77 -9.33
N ILE A 196 4.61 -10.96 -8.78
CA ILE A 196 5.23 -11.33 -7.50
C ILE A 196 6.74 -11.53 -7.66
N ILE A 197 7.18 -12.17 -8.75
CA ILE A 197 8.61 -12.35 -9.04
C ILE A 197 9.28 -10.99 -9.23
N GLY A 198 8.67 -10.08 -9.99
CA GLY A 198 9.18 -8.71 -10.18
C GLY A 198 9.38 -7.99 -8.85
N TYR A 199 8.40 -8.06 -7.95
CA TYR A 199 8.50 -7.51 -6.60
C TYR A 199 9.65 -8.13 -5.79
N LEU A 200 9.77 -9.46 -5.78
CA LEU A 200 10.81 -10.16 -5.03
C LEU A 200 12.21 -9.91 -5.62
N ALA A 201 12.33 -9.81 -6.94
CA ALA A 201 13.57 -9.56 -7.67
C ALA A 201 14.14 -8.16 -7.45
N CYS A 202 13.29 -7.15 -7.20
CA CYS A 202 13.71 -5.77 -6.88
C CYS A 202 14.59 -5.68 -5.62
N GLY A 203 14.72 -6.77 -4.86
CA GLY A 203 15.58 -6.79 -3.68
C GLY A 203 15.03 -5.97 -2.52
N VAL A 204 13.77 -6.15 -2.21
CA VAL A 204 12.98 -5.45 -1.17
C VAL A 204 13.71 -5.24 0.16
N ALA A 205 14.69 -6.08 0.50
CA ALA A 205 15.48 -5.97 1.71
C ALA A 205 16.91 -5.42 1.47
N LYS A 206 17.35 -5.25 0.22
CA LYS A 206 18.76 -4.96 -0.08
C LYS A 206 19.19 -3.58 0.39
N ASP A 207 18.38 -2.54 0.09
CA ASP A 207 18.74 -1.14 0.35
C ASP A 207 18.06 -0.58 1.60
N GLY A 208 17.23 -1.38 2.24
CA GLY A 208 16.52 -1.03 3.45
C GLY A 208 15.04 -0.75 3.26
N VAL A 209 14.40 -0.56 4.38
CA VAL A 209 13.00 -0.17 4.47
C VAL A 209 12.97 1.22 5.09
N TRP A 210 12.23 2.11 4.48
CA TRP A 210 12.16 3.51 4.82
C TRP A 210 10.74 3.95 5.11
N LYS A 211 10.58 5.03 5.84
CA LYS A 211 9.29 5.74 6.00
C LYS A 211 9.51 7.25 5.94
N ALA A 212 8.45 8.02 5.71
CA ALA A 212 8.50 9.46 5.92
C ALA A 212 8.74 9.77 7.41
N THR A 213 9.75 10.58 7.71
CA THR A 213 10.16 10.91 9.08
C THR A 213 9.02 11.53 9.88
N HIS A 214 8.30 12.46 9.26
CA HIS A 214 7.21 13.23 9.88
C HIS A 214 5.81 12.67 9.57
N GLY A 215 5.74 11.46 8.97
CA GLY A 215 4.49 10.76 8.69
C GLY A 215 3.67 11.33 7.53
N VAL A 216 2.45 10.82 7.39
CA VAL A 216 1.54 11.16 6.29
C VAL A 216 1.10 12.62 6.32
N ALA A 217 0.95 13.22 7.50
CA ALA A 217 0.51 14.61 7.60
C ALA A 217 1.47 15.60 6.92
N ASP A 218 2.79 15.40 7.05
CA ASP A 218 3.81 16.21 6.36
C ASP A 218 3.76 16.01 4.85
N ILE A 219 3.60 14.76 4.39
CA ILE A 219 3.43 14.48 2.95
C ILE A 219 2.22 15.22 2.39
N VAL A 220 1.08 15.13 3.06
CA VAL A 220 -0.16 15.79 2.65
C VAL A 220 0.00 17.30 2.61
N GLN A 221 0.61 17.90 3.64
CA GLN A 221 0.87 19.34 3.69
C GLN A 221 1.70 19.83 2.49
N ARG A 222 2.69 19.04 2.06
CA ARG A 222 3.56 19.39 0.92
C ARG A 222 2.88 19.18 -0.42
N ILE A 223 2.22 18.03 -0.60
CA ILE A 223 1.63 17.66 -1.89
C ILE A 223 0.36 18.46 -2.22
N THR A 224 -0.30 19.05 -1.22
CA THR A 224 -1.50 19.89 -1.43
C THR A 224 -1.19 21.34 -1.80
N GLN A 225 0.07 21.71 -1.97
CA GLN A 225 0.42 23.06 -2.36
C GLN A 225 0.14 23.34 -3.83
N GLY A 226 -0.48 24.53 -4.11
CA GLY A 226 -0.66 25.04 -5.46
C GLY A 226 -1.95 24.63 -6.16
N TYR A 227 -2.92 24.05 -5.45
CA TYR A 227 -4.28 23.79 -5.93
C TYR A 227 -5.32 23.82 -4.79
N GLN A 228 -6.60 23.83 -5.15
CA GLN A 228 -7.69 23.92 -4.18
C GLN A 228 -8.03 22.54 -3.61
N VAL A 229 -8.24 22.46 -2.30
CA VAL A 229 -8.70 21.25 -1.61
C VAL A 229 -10.03 21.54 -0.92
N GLU A 230 -11.05 20.77 -1.29
CA GLU A 230 -12.39 20.81 -0.75
C GLU A 230 -12.65 19.58 0.12
N ALA A 231 -12.59 19.76 1.44
CA ALA A 231 -12.85 18.72 2.42
C ALA A 231 -14.34 18.67 2.84
N ASN A 232 -14.75 17.59 3.51
CA ASN A 232 -16.13 17.31 3.90
C ASN A 232 -17.10 17.30 2.71
N CYS A 233 -16.64 16.90 1.54
CA CYS A 233 -17.41 16.84 0.31
C CYS A 233 -17.75 15.40 -0.03
N ASP A 234 -18.96 14.97 0.25
CA ASP A 234 -19.46 13.65 -0.13
C ASP A 234 -20.08 13.71 -1.52
N ILE A 235 -19.36 13.19 -2.51
CA ILE A 235 -19.79 13.22 -3.92
C ILE A 235 -20.98 12.29 -4.09
N GLN A 236 -22.09 12.83 -4.62
CA GLN A 236 -23.34 12.10 -4.82
C GLN A 236 -23.51 11.62 -6.26
N ASN A 237 -23.10 12.45 -7.22
CA ASN A 237 -23.28 12.16 -8.64
C ASN A 237 -22.30 12.96 -9.51
N ILE A 238 -21.95 12.40 -10.66
CA ILE A 238 -21.18 13.05 -11.71
C ILE A 238 -22.01 12.99 -12.99
N LYS A 239 -22.46 14.15 -13.48
CA LYS A 239 -23.22 14.25 -14.72
C LYS A 239 -22.29 14.64 -15.85
N ILE A 240 -22.35 13.87 -16.91
CA ILE A 240 -21.59 14.09 -18.14
C ILE A 240 -22.63 14.14 -19.26
N ASP A 241 -22.77 15.29 -19.90
CA ASP A 241 -23.64 15.42 -21.05
C ASP A 241 -22.90 15.02 -22.31
N ASP A 242 -23.61 14.40 -23.26
CA ASP A 242 -23.04 13.89 -24.53
C ASP A 242 -22.63 15.00 -25.51
N THR A 243 -22.93 16.27 -25.20
CA THR A 243 -22.51 17.39 -26.03
C THR A 243 -21.06 17.76 -25.76
N GLU A 244 -20.28 17.86 -26.84
CA GLU A 244 -18.80 17.95 -26.83
C GLU A 244 -18.22 19.10 -25.97
N ASN A 245 -19.02 20.12 -25.66
CA ASN A 245 -18.60 21.30 -24.88
C ASN A 245 -19.37 21.50 -23.57
N SER A 246 -20.27 20.61 -23.19
CA SER A 246 -20.98 20.74 -21.90
C SER A 246 -20.04 20.41 -20.75
N PRO A 247 -19.96 21.26 -19.71
CA PRO A 247 -19.11 21.00 -18.58
C PRO A 247 -19.58 19.76 -17.79
N ILE A 248 -18.63 19.00 -17.24
CA ILE A 248 -18.91 17.91 -16.31
C ILE A 248 -19.40 18.52 -15.00
N GLN A 249 -20.56 18.10 -14.51
CA GLN A 249 -21.10 18.58 -13.25
C GLN A 249 -20.82 17.59 -12.13
N VAL A 250 -20.10 18.04 -11.10
CA VAL A 250 -19.89 17.32 -9.85
C VAL A 250 -20.90 17.79 -8.83
N ILE A 251 -21.74 16.88 -8.34
CA ILE A 251 -22.79 17.13 -7.34
C ILE A 251 -22.34 16.50 -6.03
N PHE A 252 -22.26 17.28 -4.97
CA PHE A 252 -21.78 16.83 -3.67
C PHE A 252 -22.56 17.43 -2.51
N ASN A 253 -22.55 16.73 -1.38
CA ASN A 253 -23.09 17.22 -0.12
C ASN A 253 -21.95 17.76 0.74
N ARG A 254 -22.15 18.97 1.26
CA ARG A 254 -21.30 19.62 2.27
C ARG A 254 -22.18 20.23 3.34
N HIS A 255 -21.92 19.93 4.61
CA HIS A 255 -22.70 20.47 5.74
C HIS A 255 -24.22 20.34 5.57
N GLN A 256 -24.68 19.18 5.07
CA GLN A 256 -26.08 18.86 4.77
C GLN A 256 -26.72 19.71 3.64
N GLN A 257 -25.94 20.45 2.89
CA GLN A 257 -26.37 21.17 1.70
C GLN A 257 -25.82 20.50 0.44
N THR A 258 -26.67 20.40 -0.58
CA THR A 258 -26.26 19.90 -1.89
C THR A 258 -25.72 21.05 -2.73
N GLU A 259 -24.47 20.92 -3.13
CA GLU A 259 -23.78 21.88 -3.98
C GLU A 259 -23.46 21.24 -5.34
N LYS A 260 -23.22 22.06 -6.36
CA LYS A 260 -22.76 21.62 -7.67
C LYS A 260 -21.66 22.53 -8.19
N GLN A 261 -20.68 21.93 -8.86
CA GLN A 261 -19.60 22.66 -9.52
C GLN A 261 -19.30 22.03 -10.89
N SER A 262 -18.92 22.85 -11.86
CA SER A 262 -18.69 22.45 -13.25
C SER A 262 -17.20 22.43 -13.58
N PHE A 263 -16.76 21.42 -14.38
CA PHE A 263 -15.37 21.22 -14.76
C PHE A 263 -15.24 20.80 -16.24
N ASP A 264 -14.09 21.11 -16.83
CA ASP A 264 -13.74 20.65 -18.17
C ASP A 264 -13.29 19.17 -18.16
N HIS A 265 -12.57 18.75 -17.13
CA HIS A 265 -12.08 17.40 -16.93
C HIS A 265 -12.32 16.90 -15.51
N ILE A 266 -12.36 15.57 -15.35
CA ILE A 266 -12.47 14.92 -14.05
C ILE A 266 -11.49 13.72 -13.95
N VAL A 267 -10.82 13.60 -12.80
CA VAL A 267 -10.04 12.42 -12.39
C VAL A 267 -10.72 11.77 -11.20
N ILE A 268 -11.21 10.55 -11.36
CA ILE A 268 -11.83 9.76 -10.29
C ILE A 268 -10.73 8.88 -9.68
N ALA A 269 -10.30 9.24 -8.47
CA ALA A 269 -9.20 8.61 -7.74
C ALA A 269 -9.67 7.77 -6.55
N THR A 270 -10.95 7.38 -6.56
CA THR A 270 -11.53 6.48 -5.56
C THR A 270 -11.46 5.01 -5.99
N GLN A 271 -11.73 4.11 -5.06
CA GLN A 271 -11.82 2.68 -5.37
C GLN A 271 -13.01 2.41 -6.31
N PRO A 272 -12.93 1.41 -7.21
CA PRO A 272 -13.98 1.08 -8.17
C PRO A 272 -15.39 0.97 -7.59
N GLN A 273 -15.55 0.34 -6.42
CA GLN A 273 -16.86 0.21 -5.77
C GLN A 273 -17.45 1.54 -5.31
N HIS A 274 -16.62 2.57 -5.09
CA HIS A 274 -17.07 3.93 -4.77
C HIS A 274 -17.21 4.80 -6.03
N ALA A 275 -16.43 4.54 -7.07
CA ALA A 275 -16.52 5.24 -8.33
C ALA A 275 -17.77 4.82 -9.14
N ALA A 276 -18.08 3.51 -9.16
CA ALA A 276 -19.16 2.96 -9.97
C ALA A 276 -20.51 3.69 -9.83
N PRO A 277 -21.06 3.89 -8.61
CA PRO A 277 -22.35 4.56 -8.46
C PRO A 277 -22.33 6.03 -8.89
N LEU A 278 -21.16 6.67 -8.92
CA LEU A 278 -21.03 8.07 -9.31
C LEU A 278 -21.13 8.28 -10.81
N ILE A 279 -20.80 7.26 -11.61
CA ILE A 279 -20.69 7.34 -13.08
C ILE A 279 -21.57 6.33 -13.81
N GLU A 280 -22.40 5.55 -13.13
CA GLU A 280 -23.18 4.47 -13.74
C GLU A 280 -24.06 4.95 -14.89
N ALA A 281 -24.67 6.13 -14.76
CA ALA A 281 -25.48 6.72 -15.80
C ALA A 281 -24.68 7.29 -16.99
N ALA A 282 -23.42 7.72 -16.73
CA ALA A 282 -22.58 8.41 -17.70
C ALA A 282 -21.60 7.48 -18.43
N ALA A 283 -21.18 6.39 -17.78
CA ALA A 283 -20.19 5.46 -18.34
C ALA A 283 -20.47 4.00 -17.91
N PRO A 284 -21.64 3.43 -18.27
CA PRO A 284 -22.05 2.09 -17.82
C PRO A 284 -21.08 0.98 -18.26
N GLU A 285 -20.41 1.14 -19.41
CA GLU A 285 -19.40 0.20 -19.90
C GLU A 285 -18.19 0.11 -18.98
N ILE A 286 -17.76 1.22 -18.38
CA ILE A 286 -16.64 1.24 -17.44
C ILE A 286 -17.05 0.58 -16.11
N VAL A 287 -18.27 0.83 -15.66
CA VAL A 287 -18.82 0.23 -14.45
C VAL A 287 -18.84 -1.30 -14.53
N GLN A 288 -19.10 -1.88 -15.70
CA GLN A 288 -19.02 -3.33 -15.90
C GLN A 288 -17.61 -3.86 -15.64
N HIS A 289 -16.57 -3.15 -16.08
CA HIS A 289 -15.18 -3.54 -15.80
C HIS A 289 -14.84 -3.42 -14.31
N PHE A 290 -15.35 -2.39 -13.62
CA PHE A 290 -15.12 -2.21 -12.18
C PHE A 290 -15.63 -3.37 -11.33
N LYS A 291 -16.71 -4.06 -11.72
CA LYS A 291 -17.26 -5.22 -11.02
C LYS A 291 -16.30 -6.41 -10.93
N HIS A 292 -15.32 -6.47 -11.82
CA HIS A 292 -14.28 -7.51 -11.86
C HIS A 292 -13.06 -7.21 -11.00
N ILE A 293 -12.92 -5.98 -10.50
CA ILE A 293 -11.81 -5.60 -9.62
C ILE A 293 -12.21 -5.90 -8.17
N LYS A 294 -11.84 -7.08 -7.70
CA LYS A 294 -12.18 -7.54 -6.34
C LYS A 294 -11.23 -6.93 -5.31
N TYR A 295 -11.75 -6.68 -4.12
CA TYR A 295 -11.01 -6.14 -2.99
C TYR A 295 -11.00 -7.13 -1.83
N ALA A 296 -9.81 -7.41 -1.30
CA ALA A 296 -9.63 -8.16 -0.07
C ALA A 296 -9.68 -7.21 1.13
N LYS A 297 -10.44 -7.62 2.16
CA LYS A 297 -10.50 -6.91 3.46
C LYS A 297 -9.46 -7.47 4.41
N SER A 298 -8.81 -6.60 5.15
CA SER A 298 -7.82 -6.94 6.16
C SER A 298 -8.02 -6.09 7.41
N SER A 299 -8.21 -6.75 8.55
CA SER A 299 -8.31 -6.10 9.85
C SER A 299 -6.93 -5.82 10.41
N MET A 300 -6.79 -4.69 11.09
CA MET A 300 -5.60 -4.32 11.83
C MET A 300 -5.98 -3.62 13.12
N VAL A 301 -5.39 -4.06 14.22
CA VAL A 301 -5.56 -3.42 15.53
C VAL A 301 -4.25 -2.78 15.95
N VAL A 302 -4.30 -1.51 16.39
CA VAL A 302 -3.19 -0.84 17.07
C VAL A 302 -3.46 -0.90 18.55
N HIS A 303 -2.49 -1.42 19.31
CA HIS A 303 -2.71 -1.72 20.72
C HIS A 303 -1.43 -1.68 21.55
N ARG A 304 -1.60 -1.77 22.87
CA ARG A 304 -0.54 -1.90 23.87
C ARG A 304 -0.56 -3.24 24.60
N ASP A 305 -1.35 -4.18 24.13
CA ASP A 305 -1.51 -5.50 24.75
C ASP A 305 -0.39 -6.43 24.32
N ASP A 306 0.56 -6.68 25.21
CA ASP A 306 1.67 -7.61 24.98
C ASP A 306 1.36 -9.04 25.43
N SER A 307 0.24 -9.25 26.13
CA SER A 307 -0.18 -10.57 26.59
C SER A 307 -0.60 -11.54 25.48
N ILE A 308 -0.90 -11.02 24.27
CA ILE A 308 -1.26 -11.84 23.11
C ILE A 308 -0.06 -12.58 22.48
N TYR A 309 1.16 -12.28 22.93
CA TYR A 309 2.37 -12.93 22.39
C TYR A 309 2.84 -14.05 23.32
N PRO A 310 3.38 -15.14 22.75
CA PRO A 310 3.84 -16.29 23.53
C PRO A 310 5.15 -16.02 24.31
N ARG A 311 5.67 -14.79 24.25
CA ARG A 311 6.92 -14.36 24.91
C ARG A 311 6.87 -12.87 25.26
N PRO A 312 7.71 -12.38 26.20
CA PRO A 312 7.81 -10.96 26.52
C PRO A 312 8.09 -10.11 25.27
N TRP A 313 7.48 -8.93 25.20
CA TRP A 313 7.63 -8.06 24.02
C TRP A 313 9.08 -7.63 23.78
N GLN A 314 9.91 -7.59 24.82
CA GLN A 314 11.33 -7.30 24.72
C GLN A 314 12.09 -8.32 23.85
N ASP A 315 11.59 -9.55 23.76
CA ASP A 315 12.16 -10.64 22.97
C ASP A 315 11.58 -10.77 21.57
N LEU A 316 10.54 -9.96 21.23
CA LEU A 316 9.97 -9.93 19.89
C LEU A 316 10.95 -9.30 18.90
N SER A 317 10.87 -9.70 17.65
CA SER A 317 11.52 -9.00 16.53
C SER A 317 10.68 -7.76 16.13
N PRO A 318 11.25 -6.80 15.39
CA PRO A 318 10.50 -5.68 14.83
C PRO A 318 9.24 -6.08 14.09
N VAL A 319 9.31 -7.20 13.30
CA VAL A 319 8.14 -7.80 12.65
C VAL A 319 8.04 -9.25 13.07
N CYS A 320 6.86 -9.67 13.51
CA CYS A 320 6.58 -11.03 13.95
C CYS A 320 5.40 -11.62 13.16
N TYR A 321 5.57 -12.88 12.73
CA TYR A 321 4.53 -13.65 12.07
C TYR A 321 4.19 -14.87 12.91
N SER A 322 2.93 -14.97 13.34
CA SER A 322 2.39 -16.15 14.00
C SER A 322 1.58 -16.95 12.97
N ILE A 323 1.97 -18.20 12.75
CA ILE A 323 1.45 -19.04 11.70
C ILE A 323 0.59 -20.14 12.31
N ASN A 324 -0.68 -20.14 11.91
CA ASN A 324 -1.61 -21.22 12.19
C ASN A 324 -1.93 -21.94 10.87
N PRO A 325 -1.59 -23.22 10.73
CA PRO A 325 -1.83 -23.98 9.50
C PRO A 325 -3.32 -24.10 9.10
N SER A 326 -4.22 -23.91 10.08
CA SER A 326 -5.67 -23.94 9.83
C SER A 326 -6.20 -22.62 9.27
N LEU A 327 -5.38 -21.57 9.18
CA LEU A 327 -5.78 -20.25 8.70
C LEU A 327 -5.11 -19.92 7.37
N GLN A 328 -5.80 -19.18 6.54
CA GLN A 328 -5.34 -18.73 5.23
C GLN A 328 -4.53 -17.41 5.29
N ARG A 329 -4.20 -16.94 6.50
CA ARG A 329 -3.42 -15.72 6.73
C ARG A 329 -2.62 -15.84 8.02
N PRO A 330 -1.45 -15.20 8.13
CA PRO A 330 -0.75 -15.12 9.39
C PRO A 330 -1.39 -14.04 10.28
N MET A 331 -1.22 -14.13 11.59
CA MET A 331 -1.23 -12.96 12.43
C MET A 331 0.15 -12.28 12.29
N ALA A 332 0.18 -11.06 11.76
CA ALA A 332 1.42 -10.33 11.56
C ALA A 332 1.46 -9.08 12.44
N THR A 333 2.50 -8.95 13.24
CA THR A 333 2.66 -7.82 14.18
C THR A 333 3.91 -7.03 13.88
N VAL A 334 3.77 -5.71 13.82
CA VAL A 334 4.88 -4.76 13.84
C VAL A 334 5.01 -4.19 15.24
N CYS A 335 6.12 -4.47 15.92
CA CYS A 335 6.50 -3.84 17.18
C CYS A 335 7.10 -2.46 16.87
N LEU A 336 6.30 -1.40 17.00
CA LEU A 336 6.67 -0.06 16.54
C LEU A 336 7.88 0.50 17.30
N ASN A 337 8.03 0.20 18.58
CA ASN A 337 9.19 0.62 19.38
C ASN A 337 10.52 0.04 18.86
N LYS A 338 10.47 -1.09 18.14
CA LYS A 338 11.65 -1.73 17.56
C LYS A 338 11.85 -1.38 16.10
N SER A 339 10.75 -1.08 15.40
CA SER A 339 10.80 -0.74 13.98
C SER A 339 11.11 0.73 13.72
N MET A 340 10.66 1.64 14.60
CA MET A 340 10.68 3.08 14.37
C MET A 340 11.54 3.81 15.41
N PRO A 341 12.60 4.52 15.02
CA PRO A 341 13.43 5.30 15.96
C PRO A 341 12.64 6.33 16.76
N THR A 342 11.64 6.97 16.14
CA THR A 342 10.81 8.02 16.75
C THR A 342 9.93 7.53 17.91
N VAL A 343 9.59 6.23 17.91
CA VAL A 343 8.69 5.61 18.91
C VAL A 343 9.47 4.80 19.97
N LYS A 344 10.78 4.66 19.79
CA LYS A 344 11.64 3.78 20.61
C LYS A 344 11.44 3.96 22.12
N ASP A 345 11.35 5.20 22.57
CA ASP A 345 11.25 5.57 24.00
C ASP A 345 9.81 5.86 24.45
N CYS A 346 8.80 5.40 23.68
CA CYS A 346 7.40 5.41 24.09
C CYS A 346 7.02 4.11 24.83
N LEU A 347 5.83 4.08 25.45
CA LEU A 347 5.23 2.82 25.90
C LEU A 347 5.09 1.85 24.74
N PRO A 348 5.11 0.52 24.98
CA PRO A 348 4.99 -0.48 23.91
C PRO A 348 3.76 -0.25 23.03
N ILE A 349 3.94 -0.28 21.73
CA ILE A 349 2.87 -0.15 20.73
C ILE A 349 3.08 -1.18 19.61
N PHE A 350 1.99 -1.83 19.27
CA PHE A 350 1.94 -2.87 18.24
C PHE A 350 0.91 -2.52 17.18
N GLN A 351 1.22 -2.81 15.93
CA GLN A 351 0.25 -2.90 14.83
C GLN A 351 0.11 -4.37 14.45
N THR A 352 -1.03 -4.98 14.77
CA THR A 352 -1.28 -6.40 14.53
C THR A 352 -2.33 -6.58 13.46
N TRP A 353 -1.93 -7.19 12.36
CA TRP A 353 -2.81 -7.63 11.28
C TRP A 353 -3.41 -9.00 11.62
N HIS A 354 -4.71 -9.13 11.41
CA HIS A 354 -5.45 -10.37 11.64
C HIS A 354 -5.18 -11.00 13.01
N PRO A 355 -5.44 -10.28 14.12
CA PRO A 355 -5.24 -10.84 15.45
C PRO A 355 -6.07 -12.11 15.62
N THR A 356 -5.44 -13.19 16.03
CA THR A 356 -6.08 -14.49 16.31
C THR A 356 -6.46 -14.64 17.77
N THR A 357 -6.04 -13.71 18.61
CA THR A 357 -6.36 -13.62 20.03
C THR A 357 -7.06 -12.28 20.29
N THR A 358 -8.04 -12.28 21.16
CA THR A 358 -8.74 -11.05 21.56
C THR A 358 -7.78 -10.09 22.24
N ILE A 359 -7.73 -8.86 21.73
CA ILE A 359 -6.98 -7.76 22.33
C ILE A 359 -7.86 -7.06 23.34
N ALA A 360 -7.33 -6.76 24.51
CA ALA A 360 -8.07 -6.08 25.58
C ALA A 360 -8.54 -4.69 25.11
N ALA A 361 -9.81 -4.37 25.36
CA ALA A 361 -10.43 -3.13 24.85
C ALA A 361 -9.76 -1.87 25.44
N ASP A 362 -9.36 -1.90 26.69
CA ASP A 362 -8.64 -0.82 27.38
C ASP A 362 -7.21 -0.61 26.87
N LYS A 363 -6.66 -1.59 26.17
CA LYS A 363 -5.33 -1.53 25.52
C LYS A 363 -5.41 -1.25 24.03
N THR A 364 -6.61 -1.22 23.43
CA THR A 364 -6.83 -0.92 22.02
C THR A 364 -6.76 0.58 21.77
N LEU A 365 -5.92 1.00 20.83
CA LEU A 365 -5.79 2.40 20.41
C LEU A 365 -6.59 2.68 19.13
N ALA A 366 -6.68 1.70 18.23
CA ALA A 366 -7.51 1.75 17.03
C ALA A 366 -7.79 0.35 16.51
N ASP A 367 -8.96 0.16 15.91
CA ASP A 367 -9.36 -1.02 15.14
C ASP A 367 -9.81 -0.55 13.76
N VAL A 368 -9.12 -1.01 12.72
CA VAL A 368 -9.29 -0.50 11.36
C VAL A 368 -9.34 -1.65 10.36
N THR A 369 -10.26 -1.54 9.42
CA THR A 369 -10.32 -2.44 8.26
C THR A 369 -9.79 -1.71 7.02
N PHE A 370 -8.85 -2.33 6.33
CA PHE A 370 -8.33 -1.89 5.06
C PHE A 370 -8.82 -2.77 3.92
N GLU A 371 -8.98 -2.17 2.76
CA GLU A 371 -9.34 -2.86 1.53
C GLU A 371 -8.25 -2.64 0.49
N ARG A 372 -7.84 -3.72 -0.20
CA ARG A 372 -6.86 -3.67 -1.27
C ARG A 372 -7.31 -4.51 -2.47
N PRO A 373 -7.11 -4.02 -3.70
CA PRO A 373 -7.44 -4.81 -4.88
C PRO A 373 -6.56 -6.07 -4.96
N VAL A 374 -7.18 -7.17 -5.34
CA VAL A 374 -6.50 -8.44 -5.63
C VAL A 374 -6.30 -8.53 -7.13
N ILE A 375 -5.08 -8.75 -7.55
CA ILE A 375 -4.72 -8.81 -8.96
C ILE A 375 -4.60 -10.26 -9.41
N ASN A 376 -5.41 -10.64 -10.38
CA ASN A 376 -5.31 -11.89 -11.13
C ASN A 376 -5.42 -11.59 -12.64
N PHE A 377 -5.35 -12.59 -13.49
CA PHE A 377 -5.41 -12.39 -14.95
C PHE A 377 -6.74 -11.80 -15.43
N ASP A 378 -7.86 -12.18 -14.82
CA ASP A 378 -9.16 -11.58 -15.13
C ASP A 378 -9.17 -10.09 -14.77
N THR A 379 -8.71 -9.74 -13.57
CA THR A 379 -8.58 -8.35 -13.13
C THR A 379 -7.71 -7.53 -14.09
N LEU A 380 -6.55 -8.07 -14.52
CA LEU A 380 -5.65 -7.37 -15.47
C LEU A 380 -6.33 -7.10 -16.82
N LYS A 381 -7.11 -8.03 -17.35
CA LYS A 381 -7.88 -7.85 -18.57
C LYS A 381 -8.85 -6.68 -18.47
N HIS A 382 -9.58 -6.57 -17.37
CA HIS A 382 -10.52 -5.47 -17.13
C HIS A 382 -9.82 -4.14 -16.87
N ILE A 383 -8.69 -4.14 -16.18
CA ILE A 383 -7.83 -2.96 -16.00
C ILE A 383 -7.37 -2.42 -17.36
N GLU A 384 -6.94 -3.30 -18.26
CA GLU A 384 -6.52 -2.89 -19.61
C GLU A 384 -7.69 -2.26 -20.39
N SER A 385 -8.89 -2.84 -20.32
CA SER A 385 -10.08 -2.26 -20.95
C SER A 385 -10.41 -0.86 -20.41
N ILE A 386 -10.24 -0.62 -19.09
CA ILE A 386 -10.42 0.70 -18.50
C ILE A 386 -9.36 1.68 -19.04
N LYS A 387 -8.09 1.25 -19.12
CA LYS A 387 -7.01 2.08 -19.68
C LYS A 387 -7.28 2.45 -21.14
N GLN A 388 -7.72 1.49 -21.96
CA GLN A 388 -8.07 1.74 -23.35
C GLN A 388 -9.25 2.70 -23.49
N SER A 389 -10.24 2.65 -22.58
CA SER A 389 -11.34 3.63 -22.61
C SER A 389 -10.87 5.06 -22.33
N MET A 390 -9.87 5.24 -21.48
CA MET A 390 -9.27 6.56 -21.20
C MET A 390 -8.48 7.14 -22.38
N LEU A 391 -8.03 6.29 -23.32
CA LEU A 391 -7.25 6.73 -24.49
C LEU A 391 -8.12 7.11 -25.69
N LYS A 392 -9.45 7.05 -25.58
CA LYS A 392 -10.36 7.52 -26.62
C LYS A 392 -10.20 9.02 -26.88
N ALA A 393 -10.38 9.43 -28.14
CA ALA A 393 -10.34 10.83 -28.50
C ALA A 393 -11.36 11.65 -27.69
N ASN A 394 -11.00 12.89 -27.35
CA ASN A 394 -11.84 13.83 -26.58
C ASN A 394 -12.26 13.32 -25.19
N ASN A 395 -11.53 12.35 -24.61
CA ASN A 395 -11.83 11.86 -23.29
C ASN A 395 -11.62 12.94 -22.23
N ARG A 396 -12.62 13.12 -21.36
CA ARG A 396 -12.60 14.09 -20.26
C ARG A 396 -12.70 13.42 -18.89
N VAL A 397 -12.94 12.10 -18.86
CA VAL A 397 -13.13 11.32 -17.63
C VAL A 397 -11.97 10.36 -17.45
N TRP A 398 -11.23 10.55 -16.38
CA TRP A 398 -10.00 9.83 -16.09
C TRP A 398 -10.10 9.06 -14.79
N PHE A 399 -9.39 7.96 -14.70
CA PHE A 399 -9.35 7.13 -13.50
C PHE A 399 -7.91 6.93 -13.06
N CYS A 400 -7.65 7.04 -11.76
CA CYS A 400 -6.39 6.61 -11.17
C CYS A 400 -6.61 5.94 -9.82
N GLY A 401 -5.67 5.11 -9.41
CA GLY A 401 -5.73 4.34 -8.17
C GLY A 401 -4.70 3.21 -8.21
N SER A 402 -4.40 2.62 -7.06
CA SER A 402 -3.43 1.53 -7.00
C SER A 402 -3.81 0.31 -7.84
N TYR A 403 -5.08 0.15 -8.19
CA TYR A 403 -5.57 -0.92 -9.06
C TYR A 403 -5.20 -0.71 -10.55
N LEU A 404 -4.89 0.52 -10.96
CA LEU A 404 -4.54 0.87 -12.36
C LEU A 404 -3.02 0.98 -12.59
N GLY A 405 -2.21 0.92 -11.55
CA GLY A 405 -0.75 0.90 -11.68
C GLY A 405 -0.22 -0.51 -11.95
N GLU A 406 1.07 -0.60 -12.17
CA GLU A 406 1.76 -1.87 -12.39
C GLU A 406 2.15 -2.56 -11.07
N GLY A 407 2.28 -3.88 -11.11
CA GLY A 407 2.76 -4.68 -10.00
C GLY A 407 1.72 -4.91 -8.90
N ILE A 408 2.19 -5.02 -7.65
CA ILE A 408 1.31 -5.15 -6.48
C ILE A 408 0.65 -3.79 -6.22
N PRO A 409 -0.67 -3.72 -5.95
CA PRO A 409 -1.38 -2.45 -5.76
C PRO A 409 -1.00 -1.74 -4.46
N LEU A 410 0.23 -1.26 -4.40
CA LEU A 410 0.83 -0.49 -3.31
C LEU A 410 0.81 1.02 -3.63
N LEU A 411 1.48 1.83 -2.79
CA LEU A 411 1.57 3.29 -3.01
C LEU A 411 2.23 3.62 -4.36
N GLU A 412 3.22 2.83 -4.77
CA GLU A 412 3.90 2.97 -6.06
C GLU A 412 2.92 2.90 -7.22
N ALA A 413 2.07 1.86 -7.25
CA ALA A 413 1.05 1.69 -8.28
C ALA A 413 0.06 2.88 -8.32
N GLY A 414 -0.24 3.48 -7.15
CA GLY A 414 -1.04 4.71 -7.09
C GLY A 414 -0.37 5.89 -7.78
N VAL A 415 0.93 6.10 -7.54
CA VAL A 415 1.70 7.18 -8.18
C VAL A 415 1.84 6.93 -9.69
N GLN A 416 2.14 5.70 -10.10
CA GLN A 416 2.24 5.32 -11.52
C GLN A 416 0.94 5.58 -12.27
N SER A 417 -0.21 5.24 -11.69
CA SER A 417 -1.51 5.51 -12.31
C SER A 417 -1.80 7.01 -12.45
N ALA A 418 -1.37 7.82 -11.49
CA ALA A 418 -1.48 9.27 -11.57
C ALA A 418 -0.55 9.86 -12.64
N LEU A 419 0.66 9.34 -12.77
CA LEU A 419 1.59 9.72 -13.84
C LEU A 419 1.05 9.38 -15.22
N PHE A 420 0.41 8.23 -15.38
CA PHE A 420 -0.27 7.86 -16.63
C PHE A 420 -1.32 8.93 -17.01
N VAL A 421 -2.23 9.26 -16.10
CA VAL A 421 -3.27 10.26 -16.34
C VAL A 421 -2.67 11.65 -16.60
N ALA A 422 -1.69 12.05 -15.81
CA ALA A 422 -1.03 13.35 -15.98
C ALA A 422 -0.37 13.49 -17.36
N ASN A 423 0.31 12.42 -17.82
CA ASN A 423 0.94 12.41 -19.14
C ASN A 423 -0.10 12.53 -20.27
N GLN A 424 -1.23 11.84 -20.18
CA GLN A 424 -2.32 11.96 -21.17
C GLN A 424 -2.93 13.37 -21.20
N LEU A 425 -2.93 14.07 -20.07
CA LEU A 425 -3.41 15.45 -19.92
C LEU A 425 -2.30 16.50 -20.17
N GLY A 426 -1.15 16.11 -20.74
CA GLY A 426 -0.08 17.00 -21.16
C GLY A 426 0.84 17.49 -20.03
N ALA A 427 0.76 16.89 -18.85
CA ALA A 427 1.66 17.19 -17.75
C ALA A 427 2.78 16.15 -17.65
N TYR A 428 4.01 16.61 -17.64
CA TYR A 428 5.19 15.75 -17.52
C TYR A 428 5.65 15.66 -16.07
N LYS A 429 6.17 14.49 -15.69
CA LYS A 429 6.80 14.32 -14.36
C LYS A 429 8.03 15.22 -14.24
N PRO A 430 8.21 15.91 -13.11
CA PRO A 430 9.29 16.87 -12.93
C PRO A 430 10.63 16.24 -12.47
N TRP A 431 10.80 14.91 -12.53
CA TRP A 431 12.00 14.15 -12.16
C TRP A 431 12.43 13.18 -13.25
#